data_eed8bb11ccaab5ba3ddf50d74efdf95d
#
_entry.id   eed8bb11ccaab5ba3ddf50d74efdf95d
#
_cell.length_a   1.000
_cell.length_b   1.000
_cell.length_c   1.000
_cell.angle_alpha   90.00
_cell.angle_beta   90.00
_cell.angle_gamma   90.00
#
_symmetry.space_group_name_H-M   'P 1'
#
loop_
_entity.id
_entity.type
_entity.pdbx_description
1 polymer ?
#
loop_
_entity_poly.entity_id
_entity_poly.type
_entity_poly.pdbx_seq_one_letter_code
_entity_poly.pdbx_strand_id
1 'polypeptide(L)'
;MPRLQIASGTNTIDSVTPVRLANGKYRIQWKIRLQDGRLLSRDTTGSTKGEARARAHAKAAELLAQGGIGGTWKPSSLATEYLETVSKPIITESSRLSPNSKARYKTVLTYLTEAFKGYSIASVARRRTIEELLKGIAAEHGAESGRHAKGVASRYFFEELIKDDVIEFNPLAGARIDLGTVKKTTRPEGGRALTTAEYDRVLTHLLTLNPAEGVVPPKRGRYTLADRVAVHRCCIDLTLLQMATGLRVSEARTLMWDDIITDDQNR
;
A
#
# COMPACT_ATOMS: atom_id res chain seq x y z
N MET A 1 41.65 31.38 11.32
CA MET A 1 42.03 29.96 11.22
C MET A 1 40.90 29.23 10.45
N PRO A 2 41.24 28.47 9.42
CA PRO A 2 40.22 27.72 8.68
C PRO A 2 39.56 26.72 9.62
N ARG A 3 38.23 26.66 9.63
CA ARG A 3 37.48 25.66 10.39
C ARG A 3 37.78 24.25 9.85
N LEU A 4 38.29 23.38 10.72
CA LEU A 4 38.51 21.97 10.38
C LEU A 4 37.20 21.38 9.80
N GLN A 5 37.27 21.07 8.50
CA GLN A 5 36.15 20.35 7.87
C GLN A 5 36.22 18.88 8.31
N ILE A 6 35.18 18.44 9.02
CA ILE A 6 35.01 17.03 9.40
C ILE A 6 34.64 16.28 8.12
N ALA A 7 35.40 15.26 7.73
CA ALA A 7 35.10 14.44 6.56
C ALA A 7 33.79 13.61 6.78
N SER A 8 33.09 13.30 5.70
CA SER A 8 31.89 12.45 5.76
C SER A 8 32.24 11.08 6.36
N GLY A 9 31.37 10.58 7.25
CA GLY A 9 31.60 9.34 7.97
C GLY A 9 32.55 9.43 9.17
N THR A 10 33.07 10.63 9.50
CA THR A 10 34.00 10.81 10.63
C THR A 10 33.40 11.62 11.77
N ASN A 11 34.00 11.51 12.96
CA ASN A 11 33.58 12.21 14.17
C ASN A 11 34.75 12.88 14.88
N THR A 12 34.46 13.72 15.87
CA THR A 12 35.46 14.47 16.65
C THR A 12 35.68 13.93 18.05
N ILE A 13 35.24 12.70 18.38
CA ILE A 13 35.23 12.16 19.74
C ILE A 13 36.65 12.13 20.32
N ASP A 14 37.62 11.69 19.53
CA ASP A 14 39.01 11.51 20.01
C ASP A 14 39.77 12.84 20.11
N SER A 15 39.34 13.87 19.37
CA SER A 15 39.93 15.22 19.43
C SER A 15 39.38 16.11 20.55
N VAL A 16 38.29 15.64 21.24
CA VAL A 16 37.63 16.42 22.30
C VAL A 16 37.97 15.88 23.67
N THR A 17 38.34 16.76 24.59
CA THR A 17 38.60 16.40 26.01
C THR A 17 37.29 16.40 26.80
N PRO A 18 36.96 15.28 27.52
CA PRO A 18 35.80 15.25 28.37
C PRO A 18 35.92 16.20 29.56
N VAL A 19 34.87 16.97 29.85
CA VAL A 19 34.79 17.96 30.91
C VAL A 19 34.10 17.34 32.13
N ARG A 20 34.65 17.56 33.33
CA ARG A 20 34.00 17.11 34.55
C ARG A 20 32.87 18.06 34.95
N LEU A 21 31.70 17.50 35.20
CA LEU A 21 30.52 18.24 35.65
C LEU A 21 30.49 18.35 37.19
N ALA A 22 29.70 19.27 37.72
CA ALA A 22 29.55 19.47 39.17
C ALA A 22 29.02 18.23 39.92
N ASN A 23 28.29 17.34 39.21
CA ASN A 23 27.77 16.08 39.72
C ASN A 23 28.80 14.93 39.68
N GLY A 24 30.07 15.24 39.44
CA GLY A 24 31.17 14.26 39.40
C GLY A 24 31.25 13.44 38.09
N LYS A 25 30.29 13.50 37.20
CA LYS A 25 30.29 12.83 35.89
C LYS A 25 31.15 13.58 34.87
N TYR A 26 31.59 12.89 33.84
CA TYR A 26 32.29 13.46 32.69
C TYR A 26 31.34 13.61 31.52
N ARG A 27 31.36 14.79 30.85
CA ARG A 27 30.61 15.10 29.61
C ARG A 27 31.59 15.26 28.47
N ILE A 28 31.27 14.67 27.33
CA ILE A 28 31.95 14.90 26.05
C ILE A 28 30.95 15.46 25.05
N GLN A 29 31.30 16.61 24.47
CA GLN A 29 30.51 17.24 23.41
C GLN A 29 31.25 17.03 22.09
N TRP A 30 30.64 16.30 21.16
CA TRP A 30 31.27 15.85 19.95
C TRP A 30 30.40 16.10 18.73
N LYS A 31 31.02 16.09 17.56
CA LYS A 31 30.36 16.29 16.27
C LYS A 31 30.64 15.09 15.38
N ILE A 32 29.68 14.76 14.53
CA ILE A 32 29.78 13.72 13.52
C ILE A 32 29.22 14.25 12.22
N ARG A 33 29.90 14.01 11.12
CA ARG A 33 29.37 14.25 9.78
C ARG A 33 28.91 12.91 9.20
N LEU A 34 27.61 12.80 8.95
CA LEU A 34 27.02 11.62 8.33
C LEU A 34 27.45 11.49 6.86
N GLN A 35 27.20 10.33 6.24
CA GLN A 35 27.50 10.06 4.82
C GLN A 35 26.75 11.03 3.88
N ASP A 36 25.55 11.45 4.26
CA ASP A 36 24.72 12.45 3.54
C ASP A 36 25.21 13.90 3.68
N GLY A 37 26.36 14.11 4.34
CA GLY A 37 26.97 15.41 4.55
C GLY A 37 26.42 16.23 5.73
N ARG A 38 25.36 15.78 6.41
CA ARG A 38 24.81 16.47 7.58
C ARG A 38 25.78 16.42 8.76
N LEU A 39 25.94 17.57 9.43
CA LEU A 39 26.77 17.70 10.61
C LEU A 39 25.87 17.68 11.86
N LEU A 40 26.03 16.66 12.71
CA LEU A 40 25.30 16.53 13.96
C LEU A 40 26.22 16.86 15.14
N SER A 41 25.70 17.60 16.13
CA SER A 41 26.34 17.80 17.44
C SER A 41 25.64 16.96 18.49
N ARG A 42 26.40 16.28 19.34
CA ARG A 42 25.88 15.38 20.38
C ARG A 42 26.66 15.54 21.67
N ASP A 43 25.98 15.22 22.78
CA ASP A 43 26.52 15.16 24.11
C ASP A 43 26.43 13.73 24.64
N THR A 44 27.47 13.31 25.36
CA THR A 44 27.47 12.01 26.02
C THR A 44 28.09 12.15 27.39
N THR A 45 27.52 11.49 28.41
CA THR A 45 28.03 11.54 29.77
C THR A 45 28.38 10.13 30.25
N GLY A 46 29.39 10.04 31.15
CA GLY A 46 29.84 8.80 31.80
C GLY A 46 30.37 9.08 33.19
N SER A 47 30.53 8.05 34.00
CA SER A 47 31.13 8.13 35.35
C SER A 47 32.64 8.38 35.29
N THR A 48 33.29 7.95 34.19
CA THR A 48 34.69 8.18 33.90
C THR A 48 34.89 8.79 32.53
N LYS A 49 36.09 9.36 32.24
CA LYS A 49 36.44 9.89 30.91
C LYS A 49 36.37 8.78 29.86
N GLY A 50 36.86 7.58 30.18
CA GLY A 50 36.83 6.42 29.27
C GLY A 50 35.43 5.96 28.96
N GLU A 51 34.55 5.89 29.94
CA GLU A 51 33.16 5.52 29.76
C GLU A 51 32.39 6.55 28.89
N ALA A 52 32.60 7.85 29.13
CA ALA A 52 31.99 8.89 28.32
C ALA A 52 32.42 8.77 26.86
N ARG A 53 33.68 8.46 26.55
CA ARG A 53 34.20 8.22 25.18
C ARG A 53 33.62 6.93 24.57
N ALA A 54 33.64 5.82 25.31
CA ALA A 54 33.12 4.54 24.83
C ALA A 54 31.62 4.67 24.42
N ARG A 55 30.82 5.31 25.27
CA ARG A 55 29.41 5.60 24.97
C ARG A 55 29.25 6.53 23.75
N ALA A 56 30.14 7.52 23.60
CA ALA A 56 30.12 8.41 22.43
C ALA A 56 30.45 7.65 21.15
N HIS A 57 31.46 6.76 21.16
CA HIS A 57 31.81 5.90 20.02
C HIS A 57 30.68 4.94 19.65
N ALA A 58 30.05 4.29 20.65
CA ALA A 58 28.88 3.43 20.41
C ALA A 58 27.74 4.19 19.74
N LYS A 59 27.47 5.41 20.24
CA LYS A 59 26.44 6.28 19.64
C LYS A 59 26.81 6.82 18.27
N ALA A 60 28.09 7.07 18.00
CA ALA A 60 28.59 7.45 16.69
C ALA A 60 28.45 6.29 15.67
N ALA A 61 28.80 5.07 16.07
CA ALA A 61 28.61 3.88 15.25
C ALA A 61 27.13 3.62 14.93
N GLU A 62 26.24 3.77 15.90
CA GLU A 62 24.80 3.69 15.72
C GLU A 62 24.31 4.76 14.69
N LEU A 63 24.74 6.02 14.83
CA LEU A 63 24.36 7.10 13.92
C LEU A 63 24.92 6.88 12.52
N LEU A 64 26.11 6.32 12.36
CA LEU A 64 26.68 5.98 11.05
C LEU A 64 25.98 4.78 10.43
N ALA A 65 25.60 3.79 11.19
CA ALA A 65 24.82 2.66 10.73
C ALA A 65 23.40 3.09 10.31
N GLN A 66 22.80 4.05 11.04
CA GLN A 66 21.48 4.61 10.74
C GLN A 66 21.51 5.75 9.69
N GLY A 67 22.65 6.38 9.50
CA GLY A 67 22.81 7.63 8.74
C GLY A 67 23.54 7.51 7.41
N GLY A 68 23.78 6.31 6.91
CA GLY A 68 24.63 6.12 5.74
C GLY A 68 23.98 6.41 4.40
N ILE A 69 22.71 6.20 4.26
CA ILE A 69 21.85 6.47 3.08
C ILE A 69 20.41 6.62 3.58
N GLY A 70 20.25 6.86 4.86
CA GLY A 70 18.96 6.96 5.52
C GLY A 70 18.19 8.14 4.99
N GLY A 71 17.13 7.83 4.32
CA GLY A 71 16.18 8.75 3.78
C GLY A 71 15.62 9.73 4.81
N THR A 72 14.79 10.60 4.35
CA THR A 72 14.03 11.63 5.08
C THR A 72 13.27 11.08 6.28
N TRP A 73 13.09 9.75 6.35
CA TRP A 73 12.21 9.05 7.28
C TRP A 73 12.94 8.53 8.53
N LYS A 74 12.26 8.65 9.66
CA LYS A 74 12.71 8.14 10.97
C LYS A 74 11.64 7.25 11.59
N PRO A 75 12.00 6.34 12.50
CA PRO A 75 11.01 5.55 13.26
C PRO A 75 9.96 6.41 14.00
N SER A 76 10.31 7.66 14.34
CA SER A 76 9.40 8.63 14.98
C SER A 76 8.53 9.42 14.01
N SER A 77 8.76 9.33 12.69
CA SER A 77 7.91 9.98 11.67
C SER A 77 6.50 9.42 11.70
N LEU A 78 5.52 10.21 11.28
CA LEU A 78 4.13 9.77 11.20
C LEU A 78 3.96 8.71 10.10
N ALA A 79 3.28 7.62 10.43
CA ALA A 79 3.02 6.54 9.47
C ALA A 79 2.12 7.00 8.32
N THR A 80 1.21 7.92 8.57
CA THR A 80 0.31 8.51 7.56
C THR A 80 1.06 9.34 6.53
N GLU A 81 2.08 10.10 6.94
CA GLU A 81 2.93 10.87 6.01
C GLU A 81 3.69 9.95 5.06
N TYR A 82 4.20 8.82 5.57
CA TYR A 82 4.88 7.82 4.75
C TYR A 82 3.93 7.17 3.74
N LEU A 83 2.71 6.81 4.18
CA LEU A 83 1.69 6.26 3.27
C LEU A 83 1.37 7.20 2.11
N GLU A 84 1.19 8.50 2.38
CA GLU A 84 0.85 9.50 1.36
C GLU A 84 2.04 9.82 0.44
N THR A 85 3.26 9.92 0.99
CA THR A 85 4.43 10.43 0.26
C THR A 85 5.20 9.33 -0.47
N VAL A 86 5.17 8.08 0.04
CA VAL A 86 5.92 6.96 -0.52
C VAL A 86 5.00 5.87 -1.06
N SER A 87 4.14 5.30 -0.20
CA SER A 87 3.34 4.14 -0.59
C SER A 87 2.33 4.44 -1.69
N LYS A 88 1.66 5.58 -1.63
CA LYS A 88 0.63 5.99 -2.60
C LYS A 88 1.18 6.28 -4.00
N PRO A 89 2.29 7.03 -4.18
CA PRO A 89 2.96 7.17 -5.47
C PRO A 89 3.38 5.84 -6.08
N ILE A 90 4.03 4.95 -5.31
CA ILE A 90 4.46 3.62 -5.79
C ILE A 90 3.30 2.83 -6.38
N ILE A 91 2.14 2.81 -5.71
CA ILE A 91 0.94 2.13 -6.19
C ILE A 91 0.38 2.84 -7.44
N THR A 92 0.32 4.17 -7.43
CA THR A 92 -0.30 4.96 -8.50
C THR A 92 0.49 4.88 -9.80
N GLU A 93 1.82 4.95 -9.71
CA GLU A 93 2.74 5.00 -10.85
C GLU A 93 3.16 3.61 -11.34
N SER A 94 2.87 2.55 -10.57
CA SER A 94 3.22 1.19 -10.95
C SER A 94 2.70 0.81 -12.33
N SER A 95 3.59 0.44 -13.24
CA SER A 95 3.24 -0.12 -14.56
C SER A 95 2.75 -1.57 -14.48
N ARG A 96 3.03 -2.27 -13.37
CA ARG A 96 2.68 -3.68 -13.17
C ARG A 96 1.26 -3.90 -12.63
N LEU A 97 0.63 -2.85 -12.12
CA LEU A 97 -0.72 -2.94 -11.56
C LEU A 97 -1.76 -2.56 -12.62
N SER A 98 -2.79 -3.40 -12.75
CA SER A 98 -3.97 -3.06 -13.56
C SER A 98 -4.71 -1.84 -12.98
N PRO A 99 -5.47 -1.09 -13.81
CA PRO A 99 -6.28 0.04 -13.33
C PRO A 99 -7.22 -0.33 -12.18
N ASN A 100 -7.84 -1.52 -12.25
CA ASN A 100 -8.73 -2.02 -11.22
C ASN A 100 -7.99 -2.31 -9.89
N SER A 101 -6.78 -2.90 -9.99
CA SER A 101 -5.93 -3.12 -8.80
C SER A 101 -5.51 -1.81 -8.16
N LYS A 102 -5.11 -0.81 -8.96
CA LYS A 102 -4.78 0.52 -8.47
C LYS A 102 -5.95 1.18 -7.75
N ALA A 103 -7.15 1.13 -8.32
CA ALA A 103 -8.37 1.68 -7.71
C ALA A 103 -8.66 1.01 -6.36
N ARG A 104 -8.58 -0.33 -6.31
CA ARG A 104 -8.77 -1.10 -5.08
C ARG A 104 -7.73 -0.78 -4.02
N TYR A 105 -6.45 -0.68 -4.39
CA TYR A 105 -5.38 -0.35 -3.45
C TYR A 105 -5.46 1.09 -2.93
N LYS A 106 -5.93 2.05 -3.75
CA LYS A 106 -6.23 3.41 -3.29
C LYS A 106 -7.30 3.43 -2.18
N THR A 107 -8.38 2.66 -2.35
CA THR A 107 -9.41 2.52 -1.30
C THR A 107 -8.81 1.91 -0.02
N VAL A 108 -7.98 0.88 -0.16
CA VAL A 108 -7.30 0.25 0.98
C VAL A 108 -6.34 1.21 1.68
N LEU A 109 -5.61 2.04 0.91
CA LEU A 109 -4.74 3.08 1.48
C LEU A 109 -5.54 4.08 2.32
N THR A 110 -6.75 4.45 1.91
CA THR A 110 -7.62 5.32 2.73
C THR A 110 -7.93 4.69 4.08
N TYR A 111 -8.24 3.39 4.12
CA TYR A 111 -8.47 2.67 5.39
C TYR A 111 -7.21 2.62 6.25
N LEU A 112 -6.06 2.35 5.65
CA LEU A 112 -4.77 2.35 6.37
C LEU A 112 -4.41 3.74 6.88
N THR A 113 -4.62 4.79 6.10
CA THR A 113 -4.35 6.18 6.51
C THR A 113 -5.20 6.57 7.72
N GLU A 114 -6.48 6.21 7.72
CA GLU A 114 -7.35 6.49 8.87
C GLU A 114 -6.94 5.67 10.10
N ALA A 115 -6.66 4.37 9.93
CA ALA A 115 -6.23 3.49 11.01
C ALA A 115 -4.86 3.90 11.61
N PHE A 116 -3.95 4.43 10.80
CA PHE A 116 -2.59 4.84 11.25
C PHE A 116 -2.53 6.27 11.77
N LYS A 117 -3.65 6.98 11.79
CA LYS A 117 -3.71 8.38 12.23
C LYS A 117 -3.18 8.56 13.64
N GLY A 118 -2.19 9.43 13.79
CA GLY A 118 -1.54 9.72 15.06
C GLY A 118 -0.48 8.71 15.49
N TYR A 119 -0.26 7.63 14.75
CA TYR A 119 0.79 6.65 15.06
C TYR A 119 2.11 7.00 14.35
N SER A 120 3.22 6.82 15.06
CA SER A 120 4.54 6.82 14.45
C SER A 120 4.82 5.49 13.72
N ILE A 121 5.76 5.48 12.78
CA ILE A 121 6.23 4.28 12.09
C ILE A 121 6.64 3.20 13.09
N ALA A 122 7.42 3.55 14.13
CA ALA A 122 7.85 2.61 15.17
C ALA A 122 6.67 2.00 15.94
N SER A 123 5.59 2.77 16.14
CA SER A 123 4.40 2.27 16.83
C SER A 123 3.62 1.29 15.97
N VAL A 124 3.43 1.60 14.67
CA VAL A 124 2.76 0.72 13.72
C VAL A 124 3.57 -0.54 13.43
N ALA A 125 4.90 -0.45 13.44
CA ALA A 125 5.80 -1.59 13.23
C ALA A 125 5.78 -2.61 14.38
N ARG A 126 5.16 -2.31 15.53
CA ARG A 126 4.92 -3.29 16.59
C ARG A 126 3.85 -4.27 16.15
N ARG A 127 4.18 -5.56 16.17
CA ARG A 127 3.29 -6.64 15.71
C ARG A 127 1.88 -6.56 16.32
N ARG A 128 1.78 -6.35 17.63
CA ARG A 128 0.48 -6.27 18.31
C ARG A 128 -0.34 -5.07 17.85
N THR A 129 0.30 -3.92 17.70
CA THR A 129 -0.37 -2.69 17.25
C THR A 129 -0.93 -2.85 15.84
N ILE A 130 -0.10 -3.30 14.88
CA ILE A 130 -0.57 -3.48 13.50
C ILE A 130 -1.66 -4.56 13.40
N GLU A 131 -1.60 -5.61 14.23
CA GLU A 131 -2.65 -6.63 14.29
C GLU A 131 -3.98 -6.05 14.77
N GLU A 132 -3.98 -5.22 15.80
CA GLU A 132 -5.16 -4.54 16.34
C GLU A 132 -5.75 -3.57 15.31
N LEU A 133 -4.92 -2.78 14.62
CA LEU A 133 -5.35 -1.86 13.57
C LEU A 133 -5.98 -2.60 12.39
N LEU A 134 -5.39 -3.71 11.94
CA LEU A 134 -5.97 -4.52 10.86
C LEU A 134 -7.29 -5.20 11.26
N LYS A 135 -7.42 -5.63 12.52
CA LYS A 135 -8.69 -6.14 13.07
C LYS A 135 -9.76 -5.04 13.09
N GLY A 136 -9.39 -3.81 13.44
CA GLY A 136 -10.28 -2.64 13.36
C GLY A 136 -10.80 -2.43 11.93
N ILE A 137 -9.91 -2.42 10.94
CA ILE A 137 -10.30 -2.31 9.52
C ILE A 137 -11.22 -3.47 9.10
N ALA A 138 -10.92 -4.69 9.54
CA ALA A 138 -11.74 -5.87 9.22
C ALA A 138 -13.13 -5.79 9.85
N ALA A 139 -13.26 -5.27 11.06
CA ALA A 139 -14.52 -5.08 11.76
C ALA A 139 -15.41 -4.02 11.09
N GLU A 140 -14.80 -2.91 10.64
CA GLU A 140 -15.53 -1.77 10.04
C GLU A 140 -15.85 -2.02 8.55
N HIS A 141 -14.89 -2.53 7.78
CA HIS A 141 -14.99 -2.63 6.32
C HIS A 141 -15.09 -4.08 5.81
N GLY A 142 -15.17 -5.04 6.72
CA GLY A 142 -15.28 -6.47 6.42
C GLY A 142 -13.94 -7.20 6.34
N ALA A 143 -13.97 -8.51 6.60
CA ALA A 143 -12.80 -9.39 6.69
C ALA A 143 -11.92 -9.36 5.42
N GLU A 144 -12.52 -9.24 4.25
CA GLU A 144 -11.80 -9.17 2.97
C GLU A 144 -11.01 -7.86 2.84
N SER A 145 -11.59 -6.74 3.27
CA SER A 145 -10.89 -5.45 3.31
C SER A 145 -9.70 -5.50 4.27
N GLY A 146 -9.86 -6.14 5.43
CA GLY A 146 -8.75 -6.37 6.36
C GLY A 146 -7.61 -7.21 5.75
N ARG A 147 -7.94 -8.27 4.96
CA ARG A 147 -6.92 -9.07 4.25
C ARG A 147 -6.19 -8.25 3.19
N HIS A 148 -6.92 -7.42 2.43
CA HIS A 148 -6.29 -6.51 1.47
C HIS A 148 -5.43 -5.47 2.16
N ALA A 149 -5.90 -4.89 3.27
CA ALA A 149 -5.13 -3.95 4.07
C ALA A 149 -3.82 -4.57 4.58
N LYS A 150 -3.87 -5.82 5.06
CA LYS A 150 -2.66 -6.57 5.42
C LYS A 150 -1.69 -6.71 4.25
N GLY A 151 -2.17 -7.11 3.07
CA GLY A 151 -1.34 -7.28 1.87
C GLY A 151 -0.70 -5.97 1.39
N VAL A 152 -1.48 -4.89 1.35
CA VAL A 152 -1.02 -3.55 0.95
C VAL A 152 -0.02 -3.00 1.97
N ALA A 153 -0.32 -3.09 3.28
CA ALA A 153 0.59 -2.65 4.33
C ALA A 153 1.90 -3.44 4.31
N SER A 154 1.85 -4.76 4.15
CA SER A 154 3.06 -5.59 4.07
C SER A 154 3.95 -5.15 2.91
N ARG A 155 3.38 -5.04 1.69
CA ARG A 155 4.14 -4.85 0.45
C ARG A 155 4.53 -3.40 0.16
N TYR A 156 3.65 -2.44 0.43
CA TYR A 156 3.83 -1.04 0.02
C TYR A 156 4.11 -0.08 1.18
N PHE A 157 4.10 -0.57 2.41
CA PHE A 157 4.49 0.20 3.58
C PHE A 157 5.70 -0.43 4.27
N PHE A 158 5.62 -1.65 4.79
CA PHE A 158 6.71 -2.25 5.55
C PHE A 158 7.92 -2.67 4.69
N GLU A 159 7.71 -3.22 3.48
CA GLU A 159 8.84 -3.54 2.60
C GLU A 159 9.55 -2.28 2.09
N GLU A 160 8.83 -1.18 1.87
CA GLU A 160 9.46 0.09 1.50
C GLU A 160 10.21 0.71 2.68
N LEU A 161 9.67 0.64 3.90
CA LEU A 161 10.37 1.07 5.11
C LEU A 161 11.68 0.31 5.37
N ILE A 162 11.73 -0.97 5.00
CA ILE A 162 12.96 -1.78 5.06
C ILE A 162 13.97 -1.27 4.02
N LYS A 163 13.54 -0.97 2.79
CA LYS A 163 14.40 -0.40 1.73
C LYS A 163 14.94 0.97 2.11
N ASP A 164 14.17 1.75 2.87
CA ASP A 164 14.57 3.06 3.40
C ASP A 164 15.38 2.96 4.71
N ASP A 165 15.75 1.75 5.15
CA ASP A 165 16.47 1.48 6.39
C ASP A 165 15.81 2.06 7.67
N VAL A 166 14.47 2.23 7.65
CA VAL A 166 13.71 2.78 8.79
C VAL A 166 13.36 1.69 9.81
N ILE A 167 13.14 0.46 9.33
CA ILE A 167 12.87 -0.73 10.14
C ILE A 167 13.69 -1.92 9.63
N GLU A 168 14.01 -2.86 10.51
CA GLU A 168 14.84 -4.02 10.17
C GLU A 168 14.04 -5.20 9.58
N PHE A 169 12.76 -5.32 9.92
CA PHE A 169 11.94 -6.44 9.48
C PHE A 169 10.47 -6.06 9.28
N ASN A 170 9.78 -6.81 8.43
CA ASN A 170 8.35 -6.64 8.20
C ASN A 170 7.54 -7.40 9.27
N PRO A 171 6.79 -6.71 10.16
CA PRO A 171 6.02 -7.36 11.23
C PRO A 171 4.88 -8.25 10.73
N LEU A 172 4.49 -8.10 9.47
CA LEU A 172 3.44 -8.89 8.82
C LEU A 172 3.97 -10.10 8.06
N ALA A 173 5.29 -10.23 7.89
CA ALA A 173 5.90 -11.38 7.22
C ALA A 173 5.57 -12.67 7.97
N GLY A 174 4.97 -13.64 7.30
CA GLY A 174 4.56 -14.92 7.91
C GLY A 174 3.48 -14.81 9.00
N ALA A 175 2.96 -13.61 9.29
CA ALA A 175 1.98 -13.42 10.34
C ALA A 175 0.62 -14.03 9.96
N ARG A 176 0.12 -14.94 10.80
CA ARG A 176 -1.27 -15.41 10.75
C ARG A 176 -2.09 -14.50 11.66
N ILE A 177 -2.92 -13.63 11.06
CA ILE A 177 -3.81 -12.72 11.78
C ILE A 177 -5.23 -13.19 11.50
N ASP A 178 -5.97 -13.43 12.56
CA ASP A 178 -7.41 -13.71 12.42
C ASP A 178 -8.15 -12.38 12.18
N LEU A 179 -8.57 -12.20 10.95
CA LEU A 179 -9.33 -11.03 10.49
C LEU A 179 -10.83 -11.37 10.32
N GLY A 180 -11.25 -12.45 10.91
CA GLY A 180 -12.61 -12.97 10.79
C GLY A 180 -12.84 -13.76 9.50
N THR A 181 -13.95 -14.47 9.47
CA THR A 181 -14.42 -15.18 8.28
C THR A 181 -15.25 -14.24 7.43
N VAL A 182 -15.01 -14.24 6.12
CA VAL A 182 -16.04 -13.74 5.19
C VAL A 182 -17.27 -14.57 5.49
N LYS A 183 -18.38 -13.94 5.90
CA LYS A 183 -19.66 -14.65 5.96
C LYS A 183 -19.86 -15.22 4.56
N LYS A 184 -19.60 -16.52 4.39
CA LYS A 184 -20.05 -17.22 3.20
C LYS A 184 -21.54 -16.99 3.19
N THR A 185 -22.00 -16.05 2.35
CA THR A 185 -23.42 -16.04 2.02
C THR A 185 -23.71 -17.46 1.60
N THR A 186 -24.82 -18.03 2.08
CA THR A 186 -25.28 -19.39 1.82
C THR A 186 -25.51 -19.71 0.33
N ARG A 187 -24.92 -18.94 -0.56
CA ARG A 187 -24.84 -19.28 -1.98
C ARG A 187 -23.84 -20.44 -2.14
N PRO A 188 -24.28 -21.54 -2.77
CA PRO A 188 -23.39 -22.64 -3.11
C PRO A 188 -22.15 -22.10 -3.81
N GLU A 189 -20.99 -22.72 -3.58
CA GLU A 189 -19.70 -22.32 -4.16
C GLU A 189 -19.81 -22.22 -5.68
N GLY A 190 -19.65 -20.98 -6.17
CA GLY A 190 -19.86 -20.67 -7.59
C GLY A 190 -21.32 -20.61 -8.01
N GLY A 191 -21.60 -19.95 -9.12
CA GLY A 191 -22.87 -20.09 -9.80
C GLY A 191 -22.98 -21.52 -10.33
N ARG A 192 -24.09 -22.21 -10.07
CA ARG A 192 -24.32 -23.48 -10.74
C ARG A 192 -24.41 -23.25 -12.26
N ALA A 193 -23.96 -24.19 -13.02
CA ALA A 193 -24.17 -24.19 -14.48
C ALA A 193 -25.69 -24.19 -14.77
N LEU A 194 -26.09 -23.43 -15.76
CA LEU A 194 -27.45 -23.50 -16.27
C LEU A 194 -27.70 -24.86 -16.89
N THR A 195 -28.87 -25.45 -16.68
CA THR A 195 -29.35 -26.57 -17.49
C THR A 195 -29.58 -26.09 -18.92
N THR A 196 -29.57 -26.98 -19.90
CA THR A 196 -29.89 -26.66 -21.29
C THR A 196 -31.24 -25.93 -21.41
N ALA A 197 -32.27 -26.39 -20.73
CA ALA A 197 -33.59 -25.77 -20.74
C ALA A 197 -33.60 -24.35 -20.11
N GLU A 198 -32.76 -24.07 -19.11
CA GLU A 198 -32.58 -22.73 -18.53
C GLU A 198 -31.82 -21.83 -19.47
N TYR A 199 -30.76 -22.37 -20.10
CA TYR A 199 -29.98 -21.66 -21.12
C TYR A 199 -30.88 -21.23 -22.28
N ASP A 200 -31.66 -22.17 -22.84
CA ASP A 200 -32.57 -21.87 -23.95
C ASP A 200 -33.63 -20.82 -23.60
N ARG A 201 -34.16 -20.89 -22.37
CA ARG A 201 -35.12 -19.87 -21.88
C ARG A 201 -34.50 -18.49 -21.78
N VAL A 202 -33.26 -18.38 -21.24
CA VAL A 202 -32.54 -17.11 -21.13
C VAL A 202 -32.20 -16.58 -22.52
N LEU A 203 -31.70 -17.45 -23.40
CA LEU A 203 -31.35 -17.09 -24.78
C LEU A 203 -32.59 -16.56 -25.52
N THR A 204 -33.70 -17.30 -25.50
CA THR A 204 -34.97 -16.88 -26.13
C THR A 204 -35.44 -15.55 -25.56
N HIS A 205 -35.39 -15.37 -24.27
CA HIS A 205 -35.78 -14.11 -23.62
C HIS A 205 -34.91 -12.93 -24.14
N LEU A 206 -33.59 -13.10 -24.16
CA LEU A 206 -32.67 -12.05 -24.62
C LEU A 206 -32.87 -11.70 -26.10
N LEU A 207 -33.11 -12.71 -26.94
CA LEU A 207 -33.37 -12.51 -28.38
C LEU A 207 -34.69 -11.81 -28.65
N THR A 208 -35.69 -11.96 -27.79
CA THR A 208 -37.02 -11.36 -27.94
C THR A 208 -37.20 -10.05 -27.16
N LEU A 209 -36.23 -9.72 -26.26
CA LEU A 209 -36.32 -8.55 -25.40
C LEU A 209 -36.28 -7.24 -26.22
N ASN A 210 -37.27 -6.40 -26.02
CA ASN A 210 -37.26 -5.06 -26.59
C ASN A 210 -36.34 -4.14 -25.79
N PRO A 211 -35.20 -3.65 -26.33
CA PRO A 211 -34.27 -2.80 -25.61
C PRO A 211 -34.85 -1.48 -25.11
N ALA A 212 -35.97 -1.04 -25.63
CA ALA A 212 -36.67 0.17 -25.19
C ALA A 212 -37.61 -0.05 -24.01
N GLU A 213 -37.99 -1.31 -23.74
CA GLU A 213 -38.96 -1.63 -22.70
C GLU A 213 -38.38 -1.36 -21.30
N GLY A 214 -39.15 -0.68 -20.45
CA GLY A 214 -38.74 -0.34 -19.09
C GLY A 214 -37.67 0.76 -18.95
N VAL A 215 -37.19 1.32 -20.07
CA VAL A 215 -36.19 2.37 -20.03
C VAL A 215 -36.84 3.71 -19.71
N VAL A 216 -36.47 4.29 -18.55
CA VAL A 216 -37.00 5.58 -18.10
C VAL A 216 -36.15 6.71 -18.61
N PRO A 217 -36.74 7.83 -19.11
CA PRO A 217 -35.99 9.02 -19.51
C PRO A 217 -35.14 9.57 -18.39
N PRO A 218 -33.93 10.08 -18.66
CA PRO A 218 -33.10 10.70 -17.66
C PRO A 218 -33.74 11.98 -17.12
N LYS A 219 -33.76 12.13 -15.80
CA LYS A 219 -34.28 13.37 -15.15
C LYS A 219 -33.35 14.56 -15.35
N ARG A 220 -32.06 14.35 -15.51
CA ARG A 220 -31.02 15.38 -15.69
C ARG A 220 -29.82 14.80 -16.46
N GLY A 221 -29.04 15.67 -17.11
CA GLY A 221 -27.80 15.32 -17.80
C GLY A 221 -27.93 15.39 -19.33
N ARG A 222 -26.81 15.15 -20.03
CA ARG A 222 -26.70 15.22 -21.49
C ARG A 222 -27.19 13.96 -22.22
N TYR A 223 -27.43 12.88 -21.51
CA TYR A 223 -27.88 11.63 -22.12
C TYR A 223 -29.38 11.71 -22.45
N THR A 224 -29.75 11.28 -23.65
CA THR A 224 -31.12 11.19 -24.10
C THR A 224 -31.76 9.84 -23.80
N LEU A 225 -33.05 9.69 -24.01
CA LEU A 225 -33.73 8.39 -23.95
C LEU A 225 -33.11 7.40 -24.95
N ALA A 226 -32.81 7.87 -26.16
CA ALA A 226 -32.16 7.06 -27.21
C ALA A 226 -30.80 6.52 -26.76
N ASP A 227 -29.97 7.34 -26.09
CA ASP A 227 -28.70 6.89 -25.55
C ASP A 227 -28.87 5.79 -24.51
N ARG A 228 -29.90 5.89 -23.65
CA ARG A 228 -30.20 4.85 -22.65
C ARG A 228 -30.67 3.55 -23.28
N VAL A 229 -31.51 3.65 -24.31
CA VAL A 229 -31.96 2.48 -25.10
C VAL A 229 -30.75 1.82 -25.78
N ALA A 230 -29.85 2.60 -26.35
CA ALA A 230 -28.64 2.10 -27.00
C ALA A 230 -27.74 1.37 -25.97
N VAL A 231 -27.55 1.92 -24.77
CA VAL A 231 -26.79 1.25 -23.67
C VAL A 231 -27.48 -0.06 -23.26
N HIS A 232 -28.82 -0.06 -23.14
CA HIS A 232 -29.56 -1.28 -22.79
C HIS A 232 -29.39 -2.35 -23.88
N ARG A 233 -29.44 -1.97 -25.14
CA ARG A 233 -29.16 -2.87 -26.28
C ARG A 233 -27.73 -3.43 -26.22
N CYS A 234 -26.74 -2.57 -26.01
CA CYS A 234 -25.37 -3.04 -25.84
C CYS A 234 -25.20 -4.04 -24.70
N CYS A 235 -25.95 -3.90 -23.59
CA CYS A 235 -25.91 -4.87 -22.49
C CYS A 235 -26.51 -6.22 -22.92
N ILE A 236 -27.60 -6.22 -23.71
CA ILE A 236 -28.21 -7.44 -24.26
C ILE A 236 -27.22 -8.13 -25.20
N ASP A 237 -26.68 -7.39 -26.19
CA ASP A 237 -25.75 -7.91 -27.19
C ASP A 237 -24.47 -8.47 -26.52
N LEU A 238 -23.94 -7.78 -25.51
CA LEU A 238 -22.78 -8.26 -24.73
C LEU A 238 -23.11 -9.54 -23.98
N THR A 239 -24.31 -9.67 -23.41
CA THR A 239 -24.74 -10.88 -22.71
C THR A 239 -24.88 -12.04 -23.67
N LEU A 240 -25.46 -11.83 -24.85
CA LEU A 240 -25.57 -12.84 -25.90
C LEU A 240 -24.18 -13.31 -26.38
N LEU A 241 -23.25 -12.37 -26.59
CA LEU A 241 -21.85 -12.67 -26.93
C LEU A 241 -21.20 -13.53 -25.85
N GLN A 242 -21.38 -13.17 -24.57
CA GLN A 242 -20.86 -13.96 -23.46
C GLN A 242 -21.47 -15.36 -23.34
N MET A 243 -22.77 -15.48 -23.59
CA MET A 243 -23.45 -16.78 -23.63
C MET A 243 -22.91 -17.67 -24.76
N ALA A 244 -22.64 -17.09 -25.93
CA ALA A 244 -22.11 -17.82 -27.09
C ALA A 244 -20.65 -18.22 -26.96
N THR A 245 -19.83 -17.38 -26.32
CA THR A 245 -18.36 -17.54 -26.31
C THR A 245 -17.81 -17.98 -24.95
N GLY A 246 -18.56 -17.79 -23.86
CA GLY A 246 -18.04 -18.01 -22.49
C GLY A 246 -17.05 -16.94 -22.00
N LEU A 247 -16.82 -15.87 -22.76
CA LEU A 247 -15.91 -14.79 -22.40
C LEU A 247 -16.37 -14.06 -21.13
N ARG A 248 -15.42 -13.65 -20.31
CA ARG A 248 -15.69 -12.74 -19.18
C ARG A 248 -16.02 -11.34 -19.72
N VAL A 249 -16.78 -10.55 -18.94
CA VAL A 249 -17.14 -9.15 -19.30
C VAL A 249 -15.91 -8.33 -19.70
N SER A 250 -14.80 -8.47 -19.00
CA SER A 250 -13.55 -7.76 -19.32
C SER A 250 -12.93 -8.22 -20.63
N GLU A 251 -12.99 -9.49 -20.96
CA GLU A 251 -12.49 -10.06 -22.21
C GLU A 251 -13.36 -9.64 -23.37
N ALA A 252 -14.68 -9.79 -23.24
CA ALA A 252 -15.64 -9.38 -24.28
C ALA A 252 -15.58 -7.85 -24.59
N ARG A 253 -15.29 -7.01 -23.59
CA ARG A 253 -15.16 -5.56 -23.79
C ARG A 253 -13.86 -5.13 -24.49
N THR A 254 -12.85 -5.96 -24.50
CA THR A 254 -11.56 -5.71 -25.15
C THR A 254 -11.43 -6.38 -26.51
N LEU A 255 -12.45 -7.13 -26.92
CA LEU A 255 -12.47 -7.80 -28.22
C LEU A 255 -12.45 -6.76 -29.34
N MET A 256 -11.54 -6.93 -30.29
CA MET A 256 -11.39 -6.08 -31.48
C MET A 256 -11.84 -6.85 -32.71
N TRP A 257 -12.16 -6.14 -33.78
CA TRP A 257 -12.55 -6.78 -35.05
C TRP A 257 -11.46 -7.69 -35.60
N ASP A 258 -10.20 -7.35 -35.36
CA ASP A 258 -9.04 -8.15 -35.79
C ASP A 258 -8.90 -9.48 -35.05
N ASP A 259 -9.58 -9.61 -33.90
CA ASP A 259 -9.62 -10.87 -33.13
C ASP A 259 -10.64 -11.87 -33.70
N ILE A 260 -11.47 -11.44 -34.64
CA ILE A 260 -12.51 -12.25 -35.27
C ILE A 260 -11.93 -12.88 -36.54
N ILE A 261 -11.63 -14.17 -36.45
CA ILE A 261 -11.18 -14.95 -37.60
C ILE A 261 -12.43 -15.51 -38.28
N THR A 262 -12.67 -15.06 -39.51
CA THR A 262 -13.73 -15.64 -40.38
C THR A 262 -13.10 -16.71 -41.25
N ASP A 263 -13.77 -17.84 -41.41
CA ASP A 263 -13.39 -18.83 -42.41
C ASP A 263 -13.66 -18.31 -43.84
N ASP A 264 -13.09 -18.98 -44.86
CA ASP A 264 -13.23 -18.60 -46.28
C ASP A 264 -14.72 -18.61 -46.75
N GLN A 265 -15.64 -19.11 -45.92
CA GLN A 265 -17.06 -19.15 -46.18
C GLN A 265 -17.84 -18.05 -45.43
N ASN A 266 -17.15 -17.14 -44.73
CA ASN A 266 -17.75 -16.02 -44.00
C ASN A 266 -18.75 -16.48 -42.89
N ARG A 267 -18.51 -17.64 -42.28
CA ARG A 267 -19.30 -18.26 -41.19
C ARG A 267 -18.67 -18.02 -39.82
#